data_a41e89e28caf9fc8401d4410d4f2e448
#
_entry.id   a41e89e28caf9fc8401d4410d4f2e448
#
_cell.length_a   1.000
_cell.length_b   1.000
_cell.length_c   1.000
_cell.angle_alpha   90.00
_cell.angle_beta   90.00
_cell.angle_gamma   90.00
#
_symmetry.space_group_name_H-M   'P 1'
#
loop_
_entity.id
_entity.type
_entity.pdbx_description
1 polymer ?
#
loop_
_entity_poly.entity_id
_entity_poly.type
_entity_poly.pdbx_seq_one_letter_code
_entity_poly.pdbx_strand_id
1 'polypeptide(L)'
;ENKYIIEADVKLLSDLADMKEEEFNEYVQLLGKKPVTVEDIIKKAYVRLNLITFYTGSSKECNAWSIQKGADIKSAAGVIHTDFEKNFITADVVNVDDLINSGGWSAAKEKGLVKNHGKEYIVNDGDYVVILANA
;
A
#
# COMPACT_ATOMS: atom_id res chain seq x y z
N GLU A 1 5.67 -19.55 -19.40
CA GLU A 1 4.55 -19.37 -18.47
C GLU A 1 3.77 -18.12 -18.84
N ASN A 2 2.46 -18.28 -19.01
CA ASN A 2 1.61 -17.13 -19.31
C ASN A 2 1.46 -16.27 -18.05
N LYS A 3 2.12 -15.14 -18.03
CA LYS A 3 2.25 -14.22 -16.89
C LYS A 3 0.88 -13.63 -16.40
N TYR A 4 -0.18 -13.96 -17.11
CA TYR A 4 -1.55 -13.47 -16.84
C TYR A 4 -2.49 -14.55 -16.27
N ILE A 5 -2.03 -15.80 -16.16
CA ILE A 5 -2.81 -16.89 -15.60
C ILE A 5 -2.33 -17.18 -14.18
N ILE A 6 -3.27 -17.33 -13.26
CA ILE A 6 -3.05 -17.81 -11.90
C ILE A 6 -3.83 -19.12 -11.79
N GLU A 7 -3.12 -20.19 -11.53
CA GLU A 7 -3.71 -21.47 -11.17
C GLU A 7 -3.87 -21.51 -9.65
N ALA A 8 -5.08 -21.65 -9.16
CA ALA A 8 -5.38 -21.74 -7.75
C ALA A 8 -6.36 -22.87 -7.47
N ASP A 9 -6.09 -23.67 -6.47
CA ASP A 9 -7.04 -24.65 -5.93
C ASP A 9 -7.97 -23.94 -4.95
N VAL A 10 -9.19 -23.67 -5.38
CA VAL A 10 -10.18 -22.90 -4.60
C VAL A 10 -10.57 -23.62 -3.31
N LYS A 11 -10.63 -24.96 -3.31
CA LYS A 11 -10.92 -25.74 -2.10
C LYS A 11 -9.78 -25.59 -1.10
N LEU A 12 -8.54 -25.74 -1.58
CA LEU A 12 -7.36 -25.54 -0.74
C LEU A 12 -7.29 -24.11 -0.18
N LEU A 13 -7.62 -23.10 -0.98
CA LEU A 13 -7.69 -21.72 -0.51
C LEU A 13 -8.70 -21.52 0.62
N SER A 14 -9.86 -22.17 0.51
CA SER A 14 -10.88 -22.14 1.57
C SER A 14 -10.40 -22.83 2.84
N ASP A 15 -9.78 -23.99 2.71
CA ASP A 15 -9.28 -24.74 3.86
C ASP A 15 -8.12 -24.00 4.57
N LEU A 16 -7.29 -23.26 3.82
CA LEU A 16 -6.17 -22.47 4.35
C LEU A 16 -6.60 -21.14 5.00
N ALA A 17 -7.78 -20.62 4.64
CA ALA A 17 -8.23 -19.31 5.12
C ALA A 17 -8.44 -19.26 6.64
N ASP A 18 -8.78 -20.40 7.23
CA ASP A 18 -9.07 -20.52 8.66
C ASP A 18 -7.87 -21.07 9.47
N MET A 19 -6.75 -21.38 8.81
CA MET A 19 -5.54 -21.90 9.46
C MET A 19 -4.78 -20.79 10.21
N LYS A 20 -4.24 -21.16 11.36
CA LYS A 20 -3.27 -20.32 12.06
C LYS A 20 -1.92 -20.34 11.33
N GLU A 21 -1.14 -19.29 11.53
CA GLU A 21 0.16 -19.12 10.86
C GLU A 21 1.11 -20.32 11.08
N GLU A 22 1.12 -20.89 12.27
CA GLU A 22 1.94 -22.07 12.62
C GLU A 22 1.51 -23.30 11.81
N GLU A 23 0.22 -23.58 11.75
CA GLU A 23 -0.37 -24.71 11.00
C GLU A 23 -0.13 -24.54 9.49
N PHE A 24 -0.25 -23.31 8.99
CA PHE A 24 0.04 -22.99 7.59
C PHE A 24 1.51 -23.26 7.24
N ASN A 25 2.44 -22.88 8.08
CA ASN A 25 3.87 -23.10 7.85
C ASN A 25 4.23 -24.60 7.85
N GLU A 26 3.66 -25.39 8.75
CA GLU A 26 3.80 -26.85 8.75
C GLU A 26 3.24 -27.47 7.46
N TYR A 27 2.08 -27.02 7.02
CA TYR A 27 1.45 -27.48 5.78
C TYR A 27 2.30 -27.17 4.54
N VAL A 28 2.89 -25.96 4.45
CA VAL A 28 3.79 -25.57 3.39
C VAL A 28 5.03 -26.46 3.34
N GLN A 29 5.59 -26.82 4.51
CA GLN A 29 6.73 -27.74 4.58
C GLN A 29 6.39 -29.15 4.08
N LEU A 30 5.21 -29.66 4.42
CA LEU A 30 4.73 -30.96 3.96
C LEU A 30 4.49 -31.02 2.44
N LEU A 31 3.95 -29.93 1.87
CA LEU A 31 3.71 -29.84 0.42
C LEU A 31 4.98 -29.65 -0.41
N GLY A 32 6.07 -29.20 0.19
CA GLY A 32 7.31 -28.85 -0.51
C GLY A 32 7.20 -27.63 -1.45
N LYS A 33 6.04 -26.95 -1.46
CA LYS A 33 5.82 -25.71 -2.21
C LYS A 33 4.77 -24.86 -1.51
N LYS A 34 4.94 -23.54 -1.58
CA LYS A 34 3.92 -22.61 -1.08
C LYS A 34 2.69 -22.64 -2.00
N PRO A 35 1.49 -22.91 -1.47
CA PRO A 35 0.25 -22.77 -2.24
C PRO A 35 0.02 -21.31 -2.63
N VAL A 36 -0.69 -21.08 -3.73
CA VAL A 36 -1.15 -19.74 -4.08
C VAL A 36 -2.18 -19.30 -3.03
N THR A 37 -2.02 -18.10 -2.50
CA THR A 37 -2.93 -17.53 -1.51
C THR A 37 -3.85 -16.47 -2.11
N VAL A 38 -4.89 -16.06 -1.42
CA VAL A 38 -5.74 -14.92 -1.82
C VAL A 38 -4.90 -13.65 -1.93
N GLU A 39 -3.95 -13.45 -1.04
CA GLU A 39 -3.02 -12.34 -1.07
C GLU A 39 -2.15 -12.32 -2.34
N ASP A 40 -1.66 -13.48 -2.78
CA ASP A 40 -0.90 -13.60 -4.05
C ASP A 40 -1.77 -13.23 -5.26
N ILE A 41 -3.05 -13.59 -5.24
CA ILE A 41 -4.02 -13.24 -6.30
C ILE A 41 -4.20 -11.71 -6.32
N ILE A 42 -4.44 -11.09 -5.17
CA ILE A 42 -4.61 -9.64 -5.04
C ILE A 42 -3.35 -8.91 -5.53
N LYS A 43 -2.17 -9.31 -5.07
CA LYS A 43 -0.88 -8.72 -5.50
C LYS A 43 -0.70 -8.79 -7.02
N LYS A 44 -1.01 -9.94 -7.63
CA LYS A 44 -0.93 -10.08 -9.09
C LYS A 44 -1.96 -9.21 -9.81
N ALA A 45 -3.17 -9.07 -9.27
CA ALA A 45 -4.19 -8.18 -9.82
C ALA A 45 -3.71 -6.71 -9.80
N TYR A 46 -3.13 -6.24 -8.68
CA TYR A 46 -2.55 -4.89 -8.57
C TYR A 46 -1.46 -4.65 -9.62
N VAL A 47 -0.53 -5.59 -9.75
CA VAL A 47 0.53 -5.51 -10.78
C VAL A 47 -0.07 -5.46 -12.18
N ARG A 48 -1.10 -6.27 -12.45
CA ARG A 48 -1.75 -6.33 -13.77
C ARG A 48 -2.50 -5.05 -14.11
N LEU A 49 -3.15 -4.44 -13.13
CA LEU A 49 -3.87 -3.18 -13.24
C LEU A 49 -2.96 -1.96 -13.17
N ASN A 50 -1.65 -2.18 -12.97
CA ASN A 50 -0.67 -1.11 -12.79
C ASN A 50 -1.04 -0.18 -11.62
N LEU A 51 -1.52 -0.75 -10.52
CA LEU A 51 -1.90 -0.03 -9.31
C LEU A 51 -0.77 -0.06 -8.27
N ILE A 52 -0.70 1.01 -7.50
CA ILE A 52 0.10 1.13 -6.28
C ILE A 52 -0.81 1.52 -5.12
N THR A 53 -0.31 1.32 -3.90
CA THR A 53 -1.00 1.73 -2.68
C THR A 53 -0.23 2.85 -2.00
N PHE A 54 -0.95 3.90 -1.59
CA PHE A 54 -0.44 4.90 -0.67
C PHE A 54 -1.33 5.00 0.56
N TYR A 55 -0.83 5.58 1.62
CA TYR A 55 -1.49 5.64 2.91
C TYR A 55 -1.70 7.08 3.37
N THR A 56 -2.79 7.29 4.08
CA THR A 56 -3.04 8.53 4.83
C THR A 56 -3.52 8.17 6.22
N GLY A 57 -3.32 9.05 7.18
CA GLY A 57 -3.84 8.75 8.50
C GLY A 57 -3.73 9.90 9.48
N SER A 58 -4.28 9.64 10.64
CA SER A 58 -4.23 10.47 11.83
C SER A 58 -3.81 9.60 13.01
N SER A 59 -3.82 10.18 14.22
CA SER A 59 -3.57 9.41 15.45
C SER A 59 -4.60 8.30 15.74
N LYS A 60 -5.72 8.26 15.01
CA LYS A 60 -6.85 7.34 15.25
C LYS A 60 -7.15 6.44 14.07
N GLU A 61 -6.82 6.83 12.86
CA GLU A 61 -7.22 6.14 11.64
C GLU A 61 -6.06 6.09 10.65
N CYS A 62 -5.95 4.97 9.95
CA CYS A 62 -5.05 4.79 8.82
C CYS A 62 -5.88 4.25 7.65
N ASN A 63 -5.78 4.90 6.50
CA ASN A 63 -6.48 4.52 5.28
C ASN A 63 -5.48 4.17 4.19
N ALA A 64 -5.78 3.10 3.44
CA ALA A 64 -5.04 2.70 2.25
C ALA A 64 -5.82 3.08 1.00
N TRP A 65 -5.14 3.68 0.04
CA TRP A 65 -5.72 4.18 -1.21
C TRP A 65 -4.99 3.56 -2.40
N SER A 66 -5.74 3.15 -3.40
CA SER A 66 -5.16 2.63 -4.65
C SER A 66 -5.17 3.70 -5.73
N ILE A 67 -4.05 3.82 -6.45
CA ILE A 67 -3.90 4.78 -7.56
C ILE A 67 -3.07 4.14 -8.68
N GLN A 68 -3.20 4.66 -9.89
CA GLN A 68 -2.35 4.24 -11.01
C GLN A 68 -0.88 4.57 -10.74
N LYS A 69 -0.01 3.63 -11.00
CA LYS A 69 1.44 3.85 -10.94
C LYS A 69 1.85 4.96 -11.90
N GLY A 70 2.61 5.91 -11.41
CA GLY A 70 3.02 7.10 -12.17
C GLY A 70 2.11 8.31 -12.00
N ALA A 71 1.05 8.20 -11.19
CA ALA A 71 0.21 9.33 -10.83
C ALA A 71 0.97 10.32 -9.93
N ASP A 72 0.69 11.60 -10.11
CA ASP A 72 1.20 12.67 -9.27
C ASP A 72 0.43 12.78 -7.94
N ILE A 73 1.03 13.46 -6.98
CA ILE A 73 0.48 13.59 -5.62
C ILE A 73 -0.79 14.45 -5.58
N LYS A 74 -0.98 15.36 -6.53
CA LYS A 74 -2.21 16.14 -6.65
C LYS A 74 -3.38 15.25 -7.05
N SER A 75 -3.15 14.35 -8.01
CA SER A 75 -4.12 13.32 -8.40
C SER A 75 -4.42 12.36 -7.24
N ALA A 76 -3.41 11.99 -6.45
CA ALA A 76 -3.59 11.19 -5.25
C ALA A 76 -4.45 11.91 -4.19
N ALA A 77 -4.26 13.22 -4.02
CA ALA A 77 -5.13 14.02 -3.16
C ALA A 77 -6.60 13.99 -3.63
N GLY A 78 -6.83 13.98 -4.94
CA GLY A 78 -8.15 13.84 -5.57
C GLY A 78 -8.83 12.50 -5.28
N VAL A 79 -8.07 11.42 -5.17
CA VAL A 79 -8.60 10.09 -4.78
C VAL A 79 -9.15 10.12 -3.35
N ILE A 80 -8.55 10.90 -2.46
CA ILE A 80 -9.01 11.05 -1.08
C ILE A 80 -10.28 11.92 -1.05
N HIS A 81 -10.20 13.11 -1.65
CA HIS A 81 -11.33 14.03 -1.78
C HIS A 81 -11.07 15.07 -2.86
N THR A 82 -12.10 15.43 -3.63
CA THR A 82 -12.00 16.41 -4.72
C THR A 82 -11.52 17.80 -4.27
N ASP A 83 -11.83 18.19 -3.04
CA ASP A 83 -11.40 19.48 -2.51
C ASP A 83 -9.90 19.51 -2.21
N PHE A 84 -9.31 18.38 -1.82
CA PHE A 84 -7.86 18.27 -1.65
C PHE A 84 -7.12 18.43 -2.97
N GLU A 85 -7.65 17.91 -4.07
CA GLU A 85 -7.08 18.12 -5.40
C GLU A 85 -7.14 19.60 -5.82
N LYS A 86 -8.30 20.25 -5.65
CA LYS A 86 -8.54 21.64 -6.06
C LYS A 86 -7.68 22.62 -5.28
N ASN A 87 -7.59 22.42 -3.97
CA ASN A 87 -6.93 23.32 -3.03
C ASN A 87 -5.52 22.86 -2.63
N PHE A 88 -4.93 21.90 -3.37
CA PHE A 88 -3.63 21.32 -3.08
C PHE A 88 -2.53 22.39 -3.03
N ILE A 89 -1.74 22.40 -1.97
CA ILE A 89 -0.55 23.25 -1.82
C ILE A 89 0.70 22.39 -1.92
N THR A 90 0.90 21.52 -0.95
CA THR A 90 2.02 20.57 -0.83
C THR A 90 1.56 19.33 -0.10
N ALA A 91 2.45 18.33 -0.03
CA ALA A 91 2.25 17.18 0.84
C ALA A 91 3.56 16.80 1.53
N ASP A 92 3.44 16.40 2.78
CA ASP A 92 4.54 15.74 3.49
C ASP A 92 4.45 14.24 3.22
N VAL A 93 5.55 13.64 2.79
CA VAL A 93 5.64 12.24 2.37
C VAL A 93 6.77 11.53 3.10
N VAL A 94 6.51 10.30 3.52
CA VAL A 94 7.51 9.35 4.04
C VAL A 94 7.11 7.94 3.63
N ASN A 95 8.08 7.06 3.37
CA ASN A 95 7.77 5.66 3.14
C ASN A 95 7.21 5.01 4.42
N VAL A 96 6.18 4.16 4.30
CA VAL A 96 5.50 3.55 5.46
C VAL A 96 6.43 2.66 6.29
N ASP A 97 7.38 1.97 5.66
CA ASP A 97 8.36 1.15 6.37
C ASP A 97 9.31 2.03 7.19
N ASP A 98 9.77 3.15 6.63
CA ASP A 98 10.58 4.14 7.34
C ASP A 98 9.80 4.77 8.50
N LEU A 99 8.52 5.04 8.31
CA LEU A 99 7.63 5.55 9.35
C LEU A 99 7.52 4.58 10.53
N ILE A 100 7.28 3.30 10.25
CA ILE A 100 7.17 2.24 11.26
C ILE A 100 8.51 2.04 11.97
N ASN A 101 9.60 1.88 11.22
CA ASN A 101 10.94 1.63 11.75
C ASN A 101 11.50 2.82 12.58
N SER A 102 11.04 4.03 12.30
CA SER A 102 11.44 5.20 13.08
C SER A 102 10.71 5.33 14.41
N GLY A 103 9.56 4.67 14.58
CA GLY A 103 8.72 4.75 15.76
C GLY A 103 7.59 5.77 15.65
N GLY A 104 7.24 6.19 14.43
CA GLY A 104 6.10 7.06 14.12
C GLY A 104 6.49 8.42 13.54
N TRP A 105 5.47 9.25 13.29
CA TRP A 105 5.58 10.48 12.53
C TRP A 105 6.60 11.49 13.10
N SER A 106 6.55 11.75 14.41
CA SER A 106 7.45 12.71 15.06
C SER A 106 8.91 12.28 14.93
N ALA A 107 9.18 11.00 15.19
CA ALA A 107 10.52 10.44 15.11
C ALA A 107 11.03 10.39 13.65
N ALA A 108 10.17 10.09 12.68
CA ALA A 108 10.51 10.14 11.25
C ALA A 108 10.86 11.56 10.83
N LYS A 109 10.12 12.56 11.30
CA LYS A 109 10.37 13.98 11.02
C LYS A 109 11.69 14.46 11.63
N GLU A 110 11.99 14.11 12.88
CA GLU A 110 13.27 14.42 13.56
C GLU A 110 14.46 13.81 12.81
N LYS A 111 14.29 12.60 12.26
CA LYS A 111 15.32 11.94 11.45
C LYS A 111 15.43 12.47 10.01
N GLY A 112 14.59 13.45 9.62
CA GLY A 112 14.57 14.02 8.26
C GLY A 112 14.09 13.07 7.19
N LEU A 113 13.33 12.02 7.54
CA LEU A 113 12.76 11.05 6.61
C LEU A 113 11.49 11.58 5.95
N VAL A 114 10.75 12.45 6.64
CA VAL A 114 9.58 13.14 6.09
C VAL A 114 10.05 14.27 5.19
N LYS A 115 9.60 14.28 3.93
CA LYS A 115 9.95 15.30 2.94
C LYS A 115 8.71 15.99 2.43
N ASN A 116 8.79 17.31 2.27
CA ASN A 116 7.72 18.09 1.67
C ASN A 116 7.87 18.13 0.15
N HIS A 117 6.79 17.87 -0.56
CA HIS A 117 6.73 17.79 -2.03
C HIS A 117 5.63 18.67 -2.60
N GLY A 118 5.91 19.27 -3.77
CA GLY A 118 4.93 19.96 -4.60
C GLY A 118 4.12 18.98 -5.47
N LYS A 119 3.20 19.56 -6.24
CA LYS A 119 2.22 18.82 -7.08
C LYS A 119 2.81 17.86 -8.11
N GLU A 120 4.08 18.05 -8.48
CA GLU A 120 4.77 17.24 -9.51
C GLU A 120 5.37 15.94 -8.95
N TYR A 121 5.29 15.71 -7.65
CA TYR A 121 5.82 14.49 -7.04
C TYR A 121 5.04 13.27 -7.52
N ILE A 122 5.75 12.26 -8.02
CA ILE A 122 5.15 10.99 -8.43
C ILE A 122 5.08 10.07 -7.21
N VAL A 123 3.86 9.65 -6.88
CA VAL A 123 3.60 8.78 -5.73
C VAL A 123 4.22 7.41 -5.94
N ASN A 124 4.89 6.91 -4.91
CA ASN A 124 5.45 5.57 -4.90
C ASN A 124 4.60 4.61 -4.06
N ASP A 125 4.72 3.32 -4.37
CA ASP A 125 4.08 2.28 -3.56
C ASP A 125 4.61 2.31 -2.12
N GLY A 126 3.71 2.32 -1.15
CA GLY A 126 4.07 2.44 0.26
C GLY A 126 4.27 3.87 0.79
N ASP A 127 4.02 4.91 0.00
CA ASP A 127 4.09 6.28 0.51
C ASP A 127 3.00 6.55 1.55
N TYR A 128 3.39 7.07 2.72
CA TYR A 128 2.47 7.67 3.68
C TYR A 128 2.45 9.18 3.47
N VAL A 129 1.25 9.73 3.24
CA VAL A 129 1.05 11.08 2.72
C VAL A 129 0.19 11.91 3.67
N VAL A 130 0.63 13.12 3.98
CA VAL A 130 -0.15 14.14 4.68
C VAL A 130 -0.35 15.33 3.75
N ILE A 131 -1.58 15.50 3.25
CA ILE A 131 -1.93 16.59 2.33
C ILE A 131 -2.08 17.90 3.08
N LEU A 132 -1.46 18.94 2.54
CA LEU A 132 -1.65 20.34 2.94
C LEU A 132 -2.44 21.04 1.83
N ALA A 133 -3.64 21.46 2.16
CA ALA A 133 -4.56 22.17 1.25
C ALA A 133 -5.09 23.43 1.91
N ASN A 134 -5.49 24.40 1.09
CA ASN A 134 -6.23 25.58 1.59
C ASN A 134 -7.62 25.15 2.04
N ALA A 135 -8.12 25.79 3.10
CA ALA A 135 -9.49 25.61 3.61
C ALA A 135 -10.51 26.24 2.65
#